data_44873d8cc048804c954333ba5b38ae7e
#
_entry.id   44873d8cc048804c954333ba5b38ae7e
#
_cell.length_a   1.000
_cell.length_b   1.000
_cell.length_c   1.000
_cell.angle_alpha   90.00
_cell.angle_beta   90.00
_cell.angle_gamma   90.00
#
_symmetry.space_group_name_H-M   'P 1'
#
loop_
_entity.id
_entity.type
_entity.pdbx_description
1 polymer ?
#
loop_
_entity_poly.entity_id
_entity_poly.type
_entity_poly.pdbx_seq_one_letter_code
_entity_poly.pdbx_strand_id
1 'polypeptide(L)'
;LCGLSKPFRELAELKEFYEQAKDALSYGEHYIGNRSCYLYQDVSFLHLLDVAGRDGGLAKFCHPAFHALLEYDIQNGTKWIRSLYYYLYFNCNINAAADALGINRNSMYYRINKIQEIVGPCFQSPNFATQMKLSVNILSFLDGESFFELNDIPPELRTASFF
;
A
#
# COMPACT_ATOMS: atom_id res chain seq x y z
N LEU A 1 -19.66 17.19 -1.51
CA LEU A 1 -18.76 16.12 -1.96
C LEU A 1 -18.96 15.89 -3.45
N CYS A 2 -17.89 15.70 -4.21
CA CYS A 2 -17.97 15.38 -5.62
C CYS A 2 -16.89 14.36 -6.01
N GLY A 3 -17.23 13.48 -6.97
CA GLY A 3 -16.30 12.64 -7.68
C GLY A 3 -16.07 13.17 -9.09
N LEU A 4 -14.84 13.11 -9.56
CA LEU A 4 -14.48 13.53 -10.92
C LEU A 4 -13.86 12.35 -11.67
N SER A 5 -14.40 12.09 -12.86
CA SER A 5 -13.84 11.15 -13.82
C SER A 5 -12.56 11.69 -14.47
N LYS A 6 -11.90 10.85 -15.26
CA LYS A 6 -10.93 11.34 -16.26
C LYS A 6 -11.65 12.20 -17.32
N PRO A 7 -10.96 13.16 -17.94
CA PRO A 7 -11.55 13.93 -19.04
C PRO A 7 -11.81 13.01 -20.25
N PHE A 8 -12.94 13.20 -20.93
CA PHE A 8 -13.32 12.47 -22.13
C PHE A 8 -13.80 13.43 -23.25
N ARG A 9 -13.91 12.96 -24.47
CA ARG A 9 -14.24 13.81 -25.63
C ARG A 9 -15.54 13.42 -26.33
N GLU A 10 -15.87 12.14 -26.31
CA GLU A 10 -17.00 11.60 -27.05
C GLU A 10 -18.21 11.40 -26.14
N LEU A 11 -19.39 11.89 -26.57
CA LEU A 11 -20.62 11.67 -25.79
C LEU A 11 -20.99 10.20 -25.60
N ALA A 12 -20.56 9.34 -26.51
CA ALA A 12 -20.75 7.90 -26.38
C ALA A 12 -20.07 7.30 -25.14
N GLU A 13 -19.02 7.95 -24.63
CA GLU A 13 -18.25 7.53 -23.46
C GLU A 13 -18.88 8.04 -22.13
N LEU A 14 -19.90 8.90 -22.19
CA LEU A 14 -20.48 9.56 -21.00
C LEU A 14 -20.85 8.56 -19.91
N LYS A 15 -21.41 7.40 -20.26
CA LYS A 15 -21.80 6.38 -19.27
C LYS A 15 -20.61 5.87 -18.48
N GLU A 16 -19.50 5.56 -19.15
CA GLU A 16 -18.29 5.05 -18.52
C GLU A 16 -17.70 6.10 -17.57
N PHE A 17 -17.56 7.35 -18.02
CA PHE A 17 -16.99 8.41 -17.21
C PHE A 17 -17.90 8.86 -16.06
N TYR A 18 -19.23 8.71 -16.21
CA TYR A 18 -20.16 8.88 -15.11
C TYR A 18 -19.96 7.82 -14.03
N GLU A 19 -19.79 6.54 -14.39
CA GLU A 19 -19.46 5.49 -13.40
C GLU A 19 -18.09 5.75 -12.75
N GLN A 20 -17.06 6.18 -13.50
CA GLN A 20 -15.79 6.59 -12.92
C GLN A 20 -15.94 7.71 -11.87
N ALA A 21 -16.80 8.68 -12.10
CA ALA A 21 -17.05 9.75 -11.14
C ALA A 21 -17.76 9.24 -9.87
N LYS A 22 -18.68 8.29 -10.00
CA LYS A 22 -19.32 7.61 -8.87
C LYS A 22 -18.31 6.79 -8.07
N ASP A 23 -17.45 6.02 -8.76
CA ASP A 23 -16.40 5.24 -8.13
C ASP A 23 -15.39 6.15 -7.42
N ALA A 24 -15.03 7.29 -8.02
CA ALA A 24 -14.18 8.29 -7.39
C ALA A 24 -14.75 8.76 -6.06
N LEU A 25 -16.05 9.03 -6.01
CA LEU A 25 -16.73 9.43 -4.77
C LEU A 25 -16.73 8.29 -3.75
N SER A 26 -17.18 7.11 -4.15
CA SER A 26 -17.32 5.95 -3.26
C SER A 26 -16.00 5.50 -2.63
N TYR A 27 -14.98 5.26 -3.45
CA TYR A 27 -13.65 4.86 -2.94
C TYR A 27 -12.95 6.01 -2.21
N GLY A 28 -13.16 7.26 -2.67
CA GLY A 28 -12.57 8.44 -2.05
C GLY A 28 -13.06 8.64 -0.62
N GLU A 29 -14.36 8.55 -0.38
CA GLU A 29 -14.95 8.66 0.96
C GLU A 29 -14.47 7.55 1.88
N HIS A 30 -14.39 6.32 1.37
CA HIS A 30 -14.05 5.15 2.17
C HIS A 30 -12.56 5.05 2.51
N TYR A 31 -11.66 5.35 1.54
CA TYR A 31 -10.23 5.05 1.68
C TYR A 31 -9.33 6.28 1.81
N ILE A 32 -9.74 7.47 1.31
CA ILE A 32 -8.88 8.66 1.32
C ILE A 32 -9.23 9.60 2.48
N GLY A 33 -10.44 9.50 3.01
CA GLY A 33 -10.94 10.35 4.08
C GLY A 33 -11.60 11.64 3.59
N ASN A 34 -11.89 12.56 4.51
CA ASN A 34 -12.79 13.68 4.27
C ASN A 34 -12.16 14.77 3.38
N ARG A 35 -12.46 14.73 2.09
CA ARG A 35 -12.14 15.77 1.09
C ARG A 35 -13.42 16.23 0.40
N SER A 36 -13.41 17.48 -0.12
CA SER A 36 -14.56 18.01 -0.87
C SER A 36 -14.69 17.39 -2.27
N CYS A 37 -13.59 16.88 -2.82
CA CYS A 37 -13.53 16.35 -4.18
C CYS A 37 -12.54 15.19 -4.28
N TYR A 38 -12.91 14.16 -5.02
CA TYR A 38 -12.09 12.97 -5.30
C TYR A 38 -11.91 12.78 -6.79
N LEU A 39 -10.68 12.62 -7.25
CA LEU A 39 -10.37 12.34 -8.64
C LEU A 39 -10.31 10.81 -8.86
N TYR A 40 -10.89 10.31 -9.95
CA TYR A 40 -10.84 8.88 -10.27
C TYR A 40 -9.40 8.36 -10.39
N GLN A 41 -8.48 9.17 -10.91
CA GLN A 41 -7.08 8.77 -11.00
C GLN A 41 -6.45 8.45 -9.64
N ASP A 42 -6.89 9.11 -8.56
CA ASP A 42 -6.36 8.92 -7.20
C ASP A 42 -6.89 7.62 -6.56
N VAL A 43 -8.02 7.11 -7.05
CA VAL A 43 -8.68 5.88 -6.53
C VAL A 43 -8.66 4.73 -7.51
N SER A 44 -8.16 4.93 -8.72
CA SER A 44 -8.20 3.92 -9.80
C SER A 44 -7.50 2.60 -9.43
N PHE A 45 -6.48 2.69 -8.60
CA PHE A 45 -5.79 1.50 -8.09
C PHE A 45 -6.65 0.73 -7.06
N LEU A 46 -7.36 1.42 -6.18
CA LEU A 46 -8.31 0.81 -5.24
C LEU A 46 -9.46 0.12 -6.01
N HIS A 47 -9.98 0.77 -7.05
CA HIS A 47 -10.97 0.17 -7.93
C HIS A 47 -10.42 -1.10 -8.62
N LEU A 48 -9.15 -1.07 -9.10
CA LEU A 48 -8.51 -2.27 -9.66
C LEU A 48 -8.44 -3.41 -8.63
N LEU A 49 -8.07 -3.12 -7.38
CA LEU A 49 -8.02 -4.12 -6.31
C LEU A 49 -9.42 -4.68 -6.01
N ASP A 50 -10.46 -3.85 -5.97
CA ASP A 50 -11.84 -4.30 -5.77
C ASP A 50 -12.29 -5.24 -6.88
N VAL A 51 -12.09 -4.85 -8.14
CA VAL A 51 -12.45 -5.69 -9.30
C VAL A 51 -11.68 -7.01 -9.29
N ALA A 52 -10.37 -6.98 -9.02
CA ALA A 52 -9.53 -8.18 -8.93
C ALA A 52 -9.88 -9.06 -7.72
N GLY A 53 -10.42 -8.47 -6.66
CA GLY A 53 -10.76 -9.15 -5.41
C GLY A 53 -12.13 -9.80 -5.39
N ARG A 54 -13.03 -9.52 -6.35
CA ARG A 54 -14.43 -10.00 -6.36
C ARG A 54 -14.55 -11.51 -6.29
N ASP A 55 -13.61 -12.24 -6.86
CA ASP A 55 -13.55 -13.70 -6.81
C ASP A 55 -12.83 -14.24 -5.55
N GLY A 56 -12.55 -13.40 -4.55
CA GLY A 56 -11.95 -13.79 -3.28
C GLY A 56 -10.48 -14.20 -3.33
N GLY A 57 -9.79 -13.94 -4.45
CA GLY A 57 -8.43 -14.41 -4.66
C GLY A 57 -7.32 -13.35 -4.58
N LEU A 58 -7.58 -12.17 -4.02
CA LEU A 58 -6.62 -11.07 -4.05
C LEU A 58 -5.32 -11.38 -3.27
N ALA A 59 -5.42 -12.05 -2.13
CA ALA A 59 -4.26 -12.43 -1.32
C ALA A 59 -3.24 -13.30 -2.06
N LYS A 60 -3.64 -14.06 -3.09
CA LYS A 60 -2.73 -14.86 -3.92
C LYS A 60 -1.68 -14.05 -4.69
N PHE A 61 -1.90 -12.75 -4.86
CA PHE A 61 -0.96 -11.84 -5.52
C PHE A 61 0.07 -11.25 -4.55
N CYS A 62 -0.08 -11.48 -3.24
CA CYS A 62 0.94 -11.10 -2.26
C CYS A 62 2.19 -11.96 -2.44
N HIS A 63 3.35 -11.33 -2.35
CA HIS A 63 4.62 -12.03 -2.47
C HIS A 63 4.85 -12.97 -1.26
N PRO A 64 5.28 -14.24 -1.45
CA PRO A 64 5.48 -15.18 -0.35
C PRO A 64 6.42 -14.66 0.76
N ALA A 65 7.47 -13.92 0.40
CA ALA A 65 8.37 -13.32 1.37
C ALA A 65 7.70 -12.28 2.28
N PHE A 66 6.62 -11.64 1.84
CA PHE A 66 5.84 -10.74 2.69
C PHE A 66 5.09 -11.51 3.77
N HIS A 67 4.49 -12.64 3.41
CA HIS A 67 3.85 -13.54 4.38
C HIS A 67 4.86 -14.09 5.38
N ALA A 68 6.04 -14.53 4.92
CA ALA A 68 7.10 -15.02 5.80
C ALA A 68 7.55 -13.96 6.82
N LEU A 69 7.65 -12.68 6.39
CA LEU A 69 8.01 -11.59 7.28
C LEU A 69 6.89 -11.28 8.29
N LEU A 70 5.63 -11.33 7.86
CA LEU A 70 4.48 -11.14 8.72
C LEU A 70 4.37 -12.24 9.79
N GLU A 71 4.53 -13.50 9.38
CA GLU A 71 4.56 -14.63 10.31
C GLU A 71 5.70 -14.51 11.31
N TYR A 72 6.89 -14.09 10.85
CA TYR A 72 8.02 -13.86 11.73
C TYR A 72 7.72 -12.78 12.79
N ASP A 73 7.11 -11.67 12.40
CA ASP A 73 6.73 -10.60 13.33
C ASP A 73 5.74 -11.09 14.38
N ILE A 74 4.74 -11.88 13.97
CA ILE A 74 3.74 -12.46 14.89
C ILE A 74 4.40 -13.41 15.88
N GLN A 75 5.28 -14.31 15.41
CA GLN A 75 5.93 -15.32 16.25
C GLN A 75 6.93 -14.73 17.23
N ASN A 76 7.62 -13.66 16.86
CA ASN A 76 8.72 -13.09 17.63
C ASN A 76 8.36 -11.77 18.34
N GLY A 77 7.12 -11.26 18.16
CA GLY A 77 6.71 -9.97 18.70
C GLY A 77 7.51 -8.78 18.15
N THR A 78 8.00 -8.91 16.91
CA THR A 78 8.78 -7.88 16.24
C THR A 78 7.91 -7.02 15.33
N LYS A 79 8.49 -5.96 14.76
CA LYS A 79 7.78 -5.05 13.83
C LYS A 79 8.65 -4.74 12.60
N TRP A 80 9.14 -5.78 11.95
CA TRP A 80 9.95 -5.64 10.74
C TRP A 80 9.11 -5.16 9.55
N ILE A 81 7.82 -5.56 9.48
CA ILE A 81 6.86 -5.05 8.48
C ILE A 81 6.79 -3.52 8.56
N ARG A 82 6.72 -2.93 9.77
CA ARG A 82 6.76 -1.48 9.93
C ARG A 82 8.02 -0.87 9.32
N SER A 83 9.18 -1.45 9.59
CA SER A 83 10.45 -0.96 9.04
C SER A 83 10.53 -1.10 7.53
N LEU A 84 10.02 -2.22 6.99
CA LEU A 84 9.91 -2.43 5.55
C LEU A 84 8.95 -1.41 4.92
N TYR A 85 7.80 -1.16 5.55
CA TYR A 85 6.83 -0.17 5.08
C TYR A 85 7.46 1.21 4.90
N TYR A 86 8.13 1.74 5.93
CA TYR A 86 8.82 3.03 5.86
C TYR A 86 9.93 3.03 4.81
N TYR A 87 10.70 1.96 4.71
CA TYR A 87 11.73 1.82 3.68
C TYR A 87 11.16 1.91 2.27
N LEU A 88 10.05 1.21 2.00
CA LEU A 88 9.35 1.24 0.72
C LEU A 88 8.68 2.59 0.45
N TYR A 89 8.07 3.19 1.48
CA TYR A 89 7.40 4.50 1.39
C TYR A 89 8.37 5.60 0.95
N PHE A 90 9.58 5.60 1.51
CA PHE A 90 10.64 6.55 1.13
C PHE A 90 11.51 6.04 -0.04
N ASN A 91 10.96 5.22 -0.95
CA ASN A 91 11.63 4.71 -2.14
C ASN A 91 13.00 4.08 -1.87
N CYS A 92 13.06 3.24 -0.84
CA CYS A 92 14.27 2.53 -0.39
C CYS A 92 15.39 3.47 0.13
N ASN A 93 15.05 4.69 0.53
CA ASN A 93 15.99 5.62 1.14
C ASN A 93 16.09 5.36 2.65
N ILE A 94 17.22 4.78 3.06
CA ILE A 94 17.47 4.40 4.47
C ILE A 94 17.48 5.62 5.40
N ASN A 95 18.03 6.75 4.98
CA ASN A 95 18.11 7.94 5.83
C ASN A 95 16.71 8.51 6.09
N ALA A 96 15.93 8.73 5.03
CA ALA A 96 14.57 9.25 5.15
C ALA A 96 13.66 8.30 5.97
N ALA A 97 13.81 6.99 5.77
CA ALA A 97 13.07 5.99 6.54
C ALA A 97 13.48 5.97 8.03
N ALA A 98 14.77 6.13 8.33
CA ALA A 98 15.28 6.19 9.70
C ALA A 98 14.77 7.44 10.42
N ASP A 99 14.85 8.60 9.77
CA ASP A 99 14.38 9.88 10.30
C ASP A 99 12.87 9.82 10.60
N ALA A 100 12.08 9.29 9.68
CA ALA A 100 10.63 9.14 9.86
C ALA A 100 10.25 8.11 10.95
N LEU A 101 11.07 7.09 11.18
CA LEU A 101 10.90 6.13 12.28
C LEU A 101 11.43 6.65 13.63
N GLY A 102 12.12 7.80 13.65
CA GLY A 102 12.77 8.34 14.86
C GLY A 102 13.93 7.47 15.35
N ILE A 103 14.64 6.77 14.45
CA ILE A 103 15.78 5.93 14.78
C ILE A 103 17.03 6.39 14.02
N ASN A 104 18.21 6.00 14.52
CA ASN A 104 19.45 6.32 13.81
C ASN A 104 19.64 5.45 12.55
N ARG A 105 20.46 5.93 11.61
CA ARG A 105 20.76 5.24 10.35
C ARG A 105 21.28 3.81 10.54
N ASN A 106 22.17 3.61 11.53
CA ASN A 106 22.76 2.27 11.77
C ASN A 106 21.69 1.28 12.24
N SER A 107 20.75 1.72 13.07
CA SER A 107 19.60 0.91 13.49
C SER A 107 18.72 0.54 12.30
N MET A 108 18.51 1.47 11.35
CA MET A 108 17.74 1.17 10.15
C MET A 108 18.48 0.18 9.24
N TYR A 109 19.81 0.32 9.05
CA TYR A 109 20.62 -0.67 8.33
C TYR A 109 20.50 -2.07 8.97
N TYR A 110 20.63 -2.15 10.29
CA TYR A 110 20.44 -3.42 11.00
C TYR A 110 19.06 -4.03 10.71
N ARG A 111 18.00 -3.21 10.76
CA ARG A 111 16.64 -3.68 10.48
C ARG A 111 16.48 -4.19 9.05
N ILE A 112 17.00 -3.45 8.06
CA ILE A 112 16.96 -3.88 6.65
C ILE A 112 17.75 -5.17 6.43
N ASN A 113 18.93 -5.34 7.05
CA ASN A 113 19.68 -6.57 6.98
C ASN A 113 18.92 -7.74 7.59
N LYS A 114 18.22 -7.54 8.72
CA LYS A 114 17.36 -8.58 9.32
C LYS A 114 16.18 -8.94 8.41
N ILE A 115 15.54 -7.97 7.79
CA ILE A 115 14.50 -8.22 6.79
C ILE A 115 15.08 -9.04 5.64
N GLN A 116 16.26 -8.68 5.13
CA GLN A 116 16.93 -9.42 4.05
C GLN A 116 17.24 -10.87 4.45
N GLU A 117 17.67 -11.12 5.67
CA GLU A 117 17.90 -12.47 6.19
C GLU A 117 16.60 -13.31 6.19
N ILE A 118 15.48 -12.70 6.60
CA ILE A 118 14.19 -13.39 6.70
C ILE A 118 13.59 -13.66 5.31
N VAL A 119 13.59 -12.66 4.43
CA VAL A 119 12.99 -12.78 3.10
C VAL A 119 13.91 -13.49 2.08
N GLY A 120 15.20 -13.57 2.37
CA GLY A 120 16.18 -14.30 1.57
C GLY A 120 16.57 -13.63 0.26
N PRO A 121 17.00 -14.42 -0.74
CA PRO A 121 17.59 -13.89 -1.99
C PRO A 121 16.68 -12.99 -2.82
N CYS A 122 15.36 -13.09 -2.65
CA CYS A 122 14.40 -12.26 -3.39
C CYS A 122 14.56 -10.77 -3.08
N PHE A 123 15.17 -10.41 -1.93
CA PHE A 123 15.45 -9.01 -1.57
C PHE A 123 16.34 -8.30 -2.62
N GLN A 124 17.21 -9.04 -3.29
CA GLN A 124 18.10 -8.49 -4.33
C GLN A 124 17.44 -8.43 -5.72
N SER A 125 16.22 -8.94 -5.86
CA SER A 125 15.49 -8.86 -7.13
C SER A 125 15.19 -7.41 -7.49
N PRO A 126 15.38 -7.01 -8.76
CA PRO A 126 15.01 -5.67 -9.23
C PRO A 126 13.55 -5.30 -8.97
N ASN A 127 12.67 -6.32 -8.92
CA ASN A 127 11.23 -6.15 -8.72
C ASN A 127 10.81 -6.27 -7.24
N PHE A 128 11.75 -6.51 -6.32
CA PHE A 128 11.42 -6.75 -4.91
C PHE A 128 10.58 -5.62 -4.31
N ALA A 129 11.05 -4.38 -4.45
CA ALA A 129 10.33 -3.22 -3.89
C ALA A 129 8.91 -3.10 -4.46
N THR A 130 8.73 -3.29 -5.77
CA THR A 130 7.42 -3.24 -6.43
C THR A 130 6.49 -4.35 -5.92
N GLN A 131 6.99 -5.58 -5.80
CA GLN A 131 6.21 -6.71 -5.31
C GLN A 131 5.84 -6.56 -3.83
N MET A 132 6.75 -6.02 -3.00
CA MET A 132 6.45 -5.71 -1.60
C MET A 132 5.43 -4.59 -1.47
N LYS A 133 5.56 -3.51 -2.25
CA LYS A 133 4.56 -2.43 -2.31
C LYS A 133 3.18 -2.96 -2.70
N LEU A 134 3.11 -3.82 -3.72
CA LEU A 134 1.86 -4.47 -4.11
C LEU A 134 1.27 -5.29 -2.96
N SER A 135 2.08 -6.09 -2.27
CA SER A 135 1.62 -6.90 -1.13
C SER A 135 1.08 -6.03 0.02
N VAL A 136 1.76 -4.93 0.33
CA VAL A 136 1.28 -3.94 1.32
C VAL A 136 -0.07 -3.37 0.91
N ASN A 137 -0.20 -2.92 -0.36
CA ASN A 137 -1.45 -2.34 -0.86
C ASN A 137 -2.61 -3.36 -0.83
N ILE A 138 -2.35 -4.61 -1.19
CA ILE A 138 -3.36 -5.68 -1.13
C ILE A 138 -3.81 -5.91 0.31
N LEU A 139 -2.89 -6.07 1.26
CA LEU A 139 -3.25 -6.34 2.65
C LEU A 139 -3.91 -5.13 3.31
N SER A 140 -3.43 -3.92 3.04
CA SER A 140 -4.11 -2.71 3.54
C SER A 140 -5.51 -2.54 2.96
N PHE A 141 -5.76 -3.00 1.73
CA PHE A 141 -7.10 -3.01 1.13
C PHE A 141 -8.02 -4.07 1.77
N LEU A 142 -7.48 -5.28 2.04
CA LEU A 142 -8.25 -6.38 2.62
C LEU A 142 -8.53 -6.18 4.11
N ASP A 143 -7.54 -5.76 4.88
CA ASP A 143 -7.59 -5.67 6.34
C ASP A 143 -7.92 -4.25 6.84
N GLY A 144 -7.87 -3.26 5.94
CA GLY A 144 -8.18 -1.88 6.25
C GLY A 144 -7.33 -1.31 7.40
N GLU A 145 -7.99 -0.61 8.33
CA GLU A 145 -7.34 0.01 9.49
C GLU A 145 -6.56 -1.00 10.35
N SER A 146 -7.02 -2.25 10.43
CA SER A 146 -6.37 -3.29 11.25
C SER A 146 -4.93 -3.56 10.83
N PHE A 147 -4.62 -3.52 9.53
CA PHE A 147 -3.25 -3.67 9.03
C PHE A 147 -2.33 -2.56 9.55
N PHE A 148 -2.81 -1.31 9.51
CA PHE A 148 -2.04 -0.15 9.94
C PHE A 148 -1.85 -0.10 11.46
N GLU A 149 -2.89 -0.43 12.22
CA GLU A 149 -2.84 -0.49 13.69
C GLU A 149 -1.88 -1.57 14.18
N LEU A 150 -1.97 -2.79 13.61
CA LEU A 150 -1.09 -3.90 13.95
C LEU A 150 0.39 -3.55 13.74
N ASN A 151 0.68 -2.76 12.73
CA ASN A 151 2.04 -2.37 12.36
C ASN A 151 2.45 -0.98 12.88
N ASP A 152 1.65 -0.32 13.72
CA ASP A 152 1.87 1.04 14.25
C ASP A 152 2.19 2.06 13.14
N ILE A 153 1.47 2.03 12.04
CA ILE A 153 1.65 2.95 10.92
C ILE A 153 0.74 4.17 11.15
N PRO A 154 1.29 5.36 11.30
CA PRO A 154 0.51 6.55 11.62
C PRO A 154 -0.36 6.99 10.44
N PRO A 155 -1.52 7.65 10.70
CA PRO A 155 -2.48 8.05 9.68
C PRO A 155 -1.88 8.86 8.51
N GLU A 156 -0.89 9.70 8.79
CA GLU A 156 -0.24 10.56 7.80
C GLU A 156 0.52 9.76 6.73
N LEU A 157 0.89 8.53 7.04
CA LEU A 157 1.61 7.62 6.13
C LEU A 157 0.70 6.55 5.52
N ARG A 158 -0.58 6.48 5.92
CA ARG A 158 -1.55 5.48 5.41
C ARG A 158 -2.08 5.81 4.03
N THR A 159 -1.68 6.95 3.47
CA THR A 159 -2.15 7.36 2.14
C THR A 159 -1.81 6.31 1.10
N ALA A 160 -2.84 5.84 0.47
CA ALA A 160 -2.98 4.68 -0.39
C ALA A 160 -2.20 4.72 -1.71
N SER A 161 -1.03 5.31 -1.79
CA SER A 161 -0.33 5.26 -3.07
C SER A 161 1.15 5.06 -2.92
N PHE A 162 1.53 3.80 -2.87
CA PHE A 162 2.88 3.40 -3.29
C PHE A 162 3.06 3.49 -4.82
N PHE A 163 2.06 4.00 -5.57
CA PHE A 163 2.09 4.15 -7.03
C PHE A 163 1.83 5.58 -7.44
#